data_13993b1e41e2b020d8a329eeb9d66ae1
#
_entry.id   13993b1e41e2b020d8a329eeb9d66ae1
#
_cell.length_a   1.000
_cell.length_b   1.000
_cell.length_c   1.000
_cell.angle_alpha   90.00
_cell.angle_beta   90.00
_cell.angle_gamma   90.00
#
_symmetry.space_group_name_H-M   'P 1'
#
loop_
_entity.id
_entity.type
_entity.pdbx_description
1 polymer ?
#
loop_
_entity_poly.entity_id
_entity_poly.type
_entity_poly.pdbx_seq_one_letter_code
_entity_poly.pdbx_strand_id
1 'polypeptide(L)'
;MPKKRKFKEIILLFIAPYLAEIIVRLTYLTMKIENLHEERARRFWDADERMILAVWHGRLLMVPIGYKGRMIKCLISHHKDGEMLVRFMRRFGHGTVRGSSSRGGAMAMREMLREIKTVDIAVTPDGPRGPKFIVQDGIIALARMTGVPIVPVTFGASRKKIFASWDAFEMPYPFSRGAFLWGEPIYIGKKDDLAEKRAELESRLVNMTAQVDSYLSPASDKADHSSARPGS
;
A
#
# COMPACT_ATOMS: atom_id res chain seq x y z
N MET A 1 -36.95 -4.04 17.72
CA MET A 1 -36.20 -3.88 16.43
C MET A 1 -34.68 -3.93 16.50
N PRO A 2 -33.95 -4.16 17.60
CA PRO A 2 -32.47 -4.17 17.64
C PRO A 2 -31.84 -5.45 17.10
N LYS A 3 -32.51 -6.60 17.10
CA LYS A 3 -31.94 -7.89 16.63
C LYS A 3 -31.65 -7.96 15.12
N LYS A 4 -32.51 -7.38 14.27
CA LYS A 4 -32.30 -7.40 12.79
C LYS A 4 -31.12 -6.55 12.33
N ARG A 5 -30.81 -5.46 13.05
CA ARG A 5 -29.67 -4.59 12.76
C ARG A 5 -28.33 -5.29 13.11
N LYS A 6 -28.26 -5.95 14.27
CA LYS A 6 -27.08 -6.75 14.67
C LYS A 6 -26.82 -7.91 13.70
N PHE A 7 -27.86 -8.59 13.22
CA PHE A 7 -27.72 -9.70 12.28
C PHE A 7 -27.18 -9.23 10.90
N LYS A 8 -27.65 -8.10 10.38
CA LYS A 8 -27.11 -7.50 9.15
C LYS A 8 -25.65 -7.06 9.30
N GLU A 9 -25.28 -6.49 10.44
CA GLU A 9 -23.91 -6.10 10.74
C GLU A 9 -22.98 -7.32 10.82
N ILE A 10 -23.44 -8.41 11.41
CA ILE A 10 -22.69 -9.67 11.48
C ILE A 10 -22.49 -10.27 10.08
N ILE A 11 -23.56 -10.34 9.27
CA ILE A 11 -23.48 -10.82 7.89
C ILE A 11 -22.51 -9.98 7.08
N LEU A 12 -22.58 -8.65 7.20
CA LEU A 12 -21.69 -7.73 6.51
C LEU A 12 -20.22 -7.97 6.89
N LEU A 13 -19.94 -8.14 8.17
CA LEU A 13 -18.58 -8.41 8.67
C LEU A 13 -18.00 -9.74 8.17
N PHE A 14 -18.85 -10.74 7.91
CA PHE A 14 -18.40 -12.05 7.42
C PHE A 14 -18.38 -12.12 5.88
N ILE A 15 -19.35 -11.57 5.19
CA ILE A 15 -19.50 -11.70 3.72
C ILE A 15 -18.68 -10.64 2.99
N ALA A 16 -18.65 -9.39 3.47
CA ALA A 16 -17.97 -8.31 2.77
C ALA A 16 -16.47 -8.55 2.50
N PRO A 17 -15.66 -9.12 3.42
CA PRO A 17 -14.26 -9.43 3.13
C PRO A 17 -14.08 -10.47 2.02
N TYR A 18 -14.99 -11.47 1.91
CA TYR A 18 -14.98 -12.47 0.84
C TYR A 18 -15.31 -11.83 -0.51
N LEU A 19 -16.37 -11.02 -0.53
CA LEU A 19 -16.77 -10.33 -1.75
C LEU A 19 -15.71 -9.35 -2.21
N ALA A 20 -15.12 -8.59 -1.29
CA ALA A 20 -14.02 -7.69 -1.58
C ALA A 20 -12.80 -8.43 -2.14
N GLU A 21 -12.42 -9.57 -1.56
CA GLU A 21 -11.34 -10.42 -2.10
C GLU A 21 -11.65 -10.87 -3.53
N ILE A 22 -12.85 -11.41 -3.77
CA ILE A 22 -13.24 -11.90 -5.10
C ILE A 22 -13.16 -10.75 -6.12
N ILE A 23 -13.69 -9.57 -5.77
CA ILE A 23 -13.63 -8.39 -6.64
C ILE A 23 -12.18 -8.00 -6.93
N VAL A 24 -11.32 -7.91 -5.91
CA VAL A 24 -9.91 -7.54 -6.09
C VAL A 24 -9.18 -8.58 -6.95
N ARG A 25 -9.38 -9.88 -6.70
CA ARG A 25 -8.77 -10.94 -7.52
C ARG A 25 -9.23 -10.92 -8.96
N LEU A 26 -10.54 -10.81 -9.20
CA LEU A 26 -11.08 -10.73 -10.57
C LEU A 26 -10.59 -9.48 -11.29
N THR A 27 -10.57 -8.33 -10.60
CA THR A 27 -10.01 -7.10 -11.17
C THR A 27 -8.53 -7.30 -11.53
N TYR A 28 -7.73 -7.84 -10.60
CA TYR A 28 -6.30 -8.10 -10.83
C TYR A 28 -6.07 -9.05 -12.01
N LEU A 29 -6.81 -10.17 -12.09
CA LEU A 29 -6.68 -11.18 -13.14
C LEU A 29 -7.07 -10.66 -14.54
N THR A 30 -7.99 -9.70 -14.60
CA THR A 30 -8.45 -9.11 -15.87
C THR A 30 -7.63 -7.91 -16.32
N MET A 31 -6.76 -7.38 -15.44
CA MET A 31 -5.89 -6.25 -15.77
C MET A 31 -4.57 -6.72 -16.41
N LYS A 32 -4.01 -5.88 -17.28
CA LYS A 32 -2.61 -5.99 -17.69
C LYS A 32 -1.76 -5.21 -16.69
N ILE A 33 -1.08 -5.93 -15.80
CA ILE A 33 -0.31 -5.33 -14.69
C ILE A 33 1.17 -5.45 -14.96
N GLU A 34 1.86 -4.32 -14.85
CA GLU A 34 3.29 -4.17 -14.97
C GLU A 34 3.92 -3.87 -13.61
N ASN A 35 5.14 -4.34 -13.39
CA ASN A 35 5.91 -4.06 -12.18
C ASN A 35 7.16 -3.27 -12.56
N LEU A 36 7.09 -1.96 -12.40
CA LEU A 36 8.20 -1.05 -12.71
C LEU A 36 9.19 -1.04 -11.54
N HIS A 37 10.44 -1.37 -11.83
CA HIS A 37 11.54 -1.43 -10.85
C HIS A 37 11.30 -2.42 -9.69
N GLU A 38 10.67 -3.56 -9.96
CA GLU A 38 10.42 -4.61 -8.95
C GLU A 38 11.73 -5.15 -8.34
N GLU A 39 12.83 -5.11 -9.06
CA GLU A 39 14.16 -5.52 -8.57
C GLU A 39 14.57 -4.85 -7.27
N ARG A 40 14.07 -3.62 -7.01
CA ARG A 40 14.32 -2.85 -5.79
C ARG A 40 13.71 -3.50 -4.53
N ALA A 41 12.57 -4.16 -4.69
CA ALA A 41 11.95 -4.93 -3.61
C ALA A 41 12.40 -6.40 -3.63
N ARG A 42 12.56 -6.97 -4.82
CA ARG A 42 12.96 -8.37 -5.02
C ARG A 42 14.25 -8.71 -4.30
N ARG A 43 15.25 -7.82 -4.32
CA ARG A 43 16.53 -8.04 -3.61
C ARG A 43 16.37 -8.35 -2.13
N PHE A 44 15.37 -7.73 -1.44
CA PHE A 44 15.07 -8.01 -0.04
C PHE A 44 14.39 -9.35 0.13
N TRP A 45 13.46 -9.69 -0.77
CA TRP A 45 12.78 -10.98 -0.73
C TRP A 45 13.74 -12.13 -0.99
N ASP A 46 14.66 -11.99 -1.95
CA ASP A 46 15.63 -13.01 -2.32
C ASP A 46 16.71 -13.19 -1.24
N ALA A 47 17.10 -12.11 -0.55
CA ALA A 47 18.06 -12.14 0.55
C ALA A 47 17.43 -12.50 1.91
N ASP A 48 16.12 -12.72 1.99
CA ASP A 48 15.35 -12.85 3.24
C ASP A 48 15.55 -11.68 4.22
N GLU A 49 15.81 -10.49 3.67
CA GLU A 49 15.92 -9.24 4.42
C GLU A 49 14.54 -8.59 4.60
N ARG A 50 14.43 -7.76 5.63
CA ARG A 50 13.18 -7.08 5.96
C ARG A 50 13.13 -5.69 5.35
N MET A 51 11.91 -5.23 5.02
CA MET A 51 11.64 -3.88 4.59
C MET A 51 10.35 -3.32 5.20
N ILE A 52 10.26 -2.01 5.25
CA ILE A 52 9.05 -1.28 5.60
C ILE A 52 8.47 -0.75 4.30
N LEU A 53 7.31 -1.26 3.88
CA LEU A 53 6.61 -0.73 2.72
C LEU A 53 5.89 0.56 3.11
N ALA A 54 6.10 1.61 2.31
CA ALA A 54 5.35 2.86 2.40
C ALA A 54 4.44 3.01 1.17
N VAL A 55 3.14 3.13 1.40
CA VAL A 55 2.15 3.33 0.33
C VAL A 55 1.08 4.32 0.79
N TRP A 56 0.66 5.25 -0.06
CA TRP A 56 -0.46 6.14 0.26
C TRP A 56 -1.75 5.38 0.53
N HIS A 57 -2.53 5.82 1.51
CA HIS A 57 -3.79 5.17 1.90
C HIS A 57 -4.75 5.02 0.70
N GLY A 58 -4.86 6.03 -0.13
CA GLY A 58 -5.70 6.00 -1.34
C GLY A 58 -5.23 5.04 -2.45
N ARG A 59 -4.01 4.49 -2.36
CA ARG A 59 -3.39 3.62 -3.40
C ARG A 59 -3.19 2.16 -2.97
N LEU A 60 -3.65 1.80 -1.76
CA LEU A 60 -3.28 0.54 -1.13
C LEU A 60 -4.05 -0.71 -1.63
N LEU A 61 -5.17 -0.54 -2.37
CA LEU A 61 -6.11 -1.64 -2.66
C LEU A 61 -5.47 -2.87 -3.31
N MET A 62 -4.54 -2.65 -4.26
CA MET A 62 -3.89 -3.74 -5.00
C MET A 62 -2.60 -4.24 -4.34
N VAL A 63 -2.10 -3.57 -3.30
CA VAL A 63 -0.85 -3.97 -2.63
C VAL A 63 -0.90 -5.39 -2.06
N PRO A 64 -1.99 -5.84 -1.39
CA PRO A 64 -2.05 -7.20 -0.84
C PRO A 64 -1.91 -8.31 -1.88
N ILE A 65 -2.38 -8.11 -3.11
CA ILE A 65 -2.26 -9.10 -4.18
C ILE A 65 -0.97 -8.92 -4.99
N GLY A 66 -0.43 -7.69 -5.06
CA GLY A 66 0.80 -7.37 -5.78
C GLY A 66 2.09 -7.66 -5.01
N TYR A 67 2.01 -7.80 -3.68
CA TYR A 67 3.16 -8.10 -2.84
C TYR A 67 3.58 -9.57 -3.01
N LYS A 68 4.86 -9.81 -3.33
CA LYS A 68 5.41 -11.15 -3.66
C LYS A 68 6.34 -11.73 -2.59
N GLY A 69 6.56 -11.01 -1.47
CA GLY A 69 7.32 -11.54 -0.33
C GLY A 69 6.53 -12.62 0.44
N ARG A 70 7.17 -13.20 1.45
CA ARG A 70 6.57 -14.30 2.22
C ARG A 70 5.31 -13.87 2.99
N MET A 71 5.41 -12.81 3.76
CA MET A 71 4.31 -12.25 4.56
C MET A 71 4.58 -10.79 4.85
N ILE A 72 3.52 -10.00 4.81
CA ILE A 72 3.53 -8.60 5.25
C ILE A 72 2.45 -8.38 6.30
N LYS A 73 2.75 -7.57 7.31
CA LYS A 73 1.76 -7.12 8.29
C LYS A 73 1.45 -5.64 8.10
N CYS A 74 0.17 -5.32 7.96
CA CYS A 74 -0.28 -3.94 7.80
C CYS A 74 -0.70 -3.34 9.14
N LEU A 75 -0.32 -2.08 9.39
CA LEU A 75 -0.81 -1.33 10.55
C LEU A 75 -2.27 -0.96 10.34
N ILE A 76 -3.14 -1.40 11.25
CA ILE A 76 -4.59 -1.20 11.17
C ILE A 76 -5.12 -0.60 12.47
N SER A 77 -6.00 0.40 12.38
CA SER A 77 -6.60 1.03 13.54
C SER A 77 -7.55 0.09 14.32
N HIS A 78 -7.75 0.39 15.62
CA HIS A 78 -8.64 -0.40 16.50
C HIS A 78 -10.15 -0.20 16.25
N HIS A 79 -10.58 0.59 15.26
CA HIS A 79 -11.99 0.81 14.97
C HIS A 79 -12.68 -0.45 14.41
N LYS A 80 -14.01 -0.49 14.49
CA LYS A 80 -14.84 -1.64 14.04
C LYS A 80 -14.58 -2.03 12.59
N ASP A 81 -14.31 -1.07 11.72
CA ASP A 81 -13.97 -1.32 10.32
C ASP A 81 -12.63 -2.04 10.16
N GLY A 82 -11.74 -1.93 11.15
CA GLY A 82 -10.48 -2.66 11.17
C GLY A 82 -10.63 -4.19 11.23
N GLU A 83 -11.72 -4.72 11.81
CA GLU A 83 -11.94 -6.18 11.83
C GLU A 83 -12.23 -6.73 10.42
N MET A 84 -12.98 -5.99 9.61
CA MET A 84 -13.23 -6.35 8.22
C MET A 84 -11.92 -6.36 7.41
N LEU A 85 -11.07 -5.35 7.64
CA LEU A 85 -9.77 -5.25 6.97
C LEU A 85 -8.80 -6.36 7.42
N VAL A 86 -8.80 -6.77 8.69
CA VAL A 86 -8.03 -7.94 9.17
C VAL A 86 -8.44 -9.20 8.43
N ARG A 87 -9.74 -9.44 8.28
CA ARG A 87 -10.25 -10.61 7.55
C ARG A 87 -9.87 -10.55 6.07
N PHE A 88 -9.97 -9.36 5.47
CA PHE A 88 -9.55 -9.14 4.09
C PHE A 88 -8.05 -9.45 3.89
N MET A 89 -7.15 -8.90 4.73
CA MET A 89 -5.72 -9.13 4.65
C MET A 89 -5.34 -10.62 4.80
N ARG A 90 -5.99 -11.31 5.74
CA ARG A 90 -5.78 -12.76 5.95
C ARG A 90 -6.10 -13.60 4.72
N ARG A 91 -7.04 -13.18 3.88
CA ARG A 91 -7.39 -13.89 2.65
C ARG A 91 -6.33 -13.81 1.57
N PHE A 92 -5.43 -12.84 1.67
CA PHE A 92 -4.23 -12.73 0.82
C PHE A 92 -2.98 -13.34 1.49
N GLY A 93 -3.13 -14.01 2.65
CA GLY A 93 -2.02 -14.60 3.39
C GLY A 93 -1.24 -13.61 4.23
N HIS A 94 -1.78 -12.41 4.46
CA HIS A 94 -1.13 -11.31 5.17
C HIS A 94 -1.66 -11.14 6.59
N GLY A 95 -0.81 -10.56 7.45
CA GLY A 95 -1.13 -10.26 8.83
C GLY A 95 -1.47 -8.79 9.06
N THR A 96 -1.72 -8.48 10.33
CA THR A 96 -2.00 -7.10 10.75
C THR A 96 -1.40 -6.82 12.11
N VAL A 97 -0.95 -5.59 12.31
CA VAL A 97 -0.59 -5.01 13.61
C VAL A 97 -1.69 -4.03 14.00
N ARG A 98 -2.16 -4.11 15.24
CA ARG A 98 -3.23 -3.24 15.74
C ARG A 98 -2.68 -1.99 16.40
N GLY A 99 -3.13 -0.82 15.93
CA GLY A 99 -2.79 0.48 16.52
C GLY A 99 -3.11 1.65 15.64
N SER A 100 -3.02 2.85 16.19
CA SER A 100 -3.14 4.10 15.43
C SER A 100 -2.31 5.20 16.08
N SER A 101 -1.98 6.24 15.31
CA SER A 101 -1.22 7.40 15.80
C SER A 101 -1.90 8.16 16.95
N SER A 102 -3.22 8.04 17.12
CA SER A 102 -3.99 8.81 18.10
C SER A 102 -4.29 8.07 19.43
N ARG A 103 -4.40 6.74 19.41
CA ARG A 103 -4.57 5.90 20.63
C ARG A 103 -3.89 4.56 20.39
N GLY A 104 -2.95 4.22 21.26
CA GLY A 104 -2.20 2.96 21.14
C GLY A 104 -1.01 3.01 20.19
N GLY A 105 -0.56 4.21 19.74
CA GLY A 105 0.61 4.37 18.86
C GLY A 105 1.87 3.75 19.47
N ALA A 106 2.11 3.94 20.75
CA ALA A 106 3.24 3.32 21.45
C ALA A 106 3.14 1.79 21.49
N MET A 107 1.94 1.22 21.66
CA MET A 107 1.73 -0.22 21.60
C MET A 107 1.92 -0.75 20.19
N ALA A 108 1.37 -0.08 19.19
CA ALA A 108 1.57 -0.41 17.79
C ALA A 108 3.05 -0.37 17.39
N MET A 109 3.77 0.66 17.85
CA MET A 109 5.22 0.77 17.61
C MET A 109 5.97 -0.41 18.23
N ARG A 110 5.68 -0.76 19.48
CA ARG A 110 6.31 -1.92 20.15
C ARG A 110 6.01 -3.23 19.40
N GLU A 111 4.79 -3.40 18.93
CA GLU A 111 4.41 -4.57 18.15
C GLU A 111 5.12 -4.59 16.79
N MET A 112 5.15 -3.48 16.06
CA MET A 112 5.91 -3.38 14.80
C MET A 112 7.39 -3.66 14.99
N LEU A 113 8.02 -3.14 16.07
CA LEU A 113 9.43 -3.40 16.42
C LEU A 113 9.71 -4.89 16.70
N ARG A 114 8.72 -5.62 17.21
CA ARG A 114 8.82 -7.07 17.40
C ARG A 114 8.67 -7.82 16.09
N GLU A 115 7.63 -7.48 15.32
CA GLU A 115 7.21 -8.21 14.13
C GLU A 115 8.16 -8.02 12.95
N ILE A 116 8.77 -6.83 12.81
CA ILE A 116 9.71 -6.51 11.71
C ILE A 116 10.94 -7.42 11.69
N LYS A 117 11.22 -8.11 12.78
CA LYS A 117 12.33 -9.08 12.86
C LYS A 117 12.09 -10.32 11.99
N THR A 118 10.85 -10.62 11.69
CA THR A 118 10.44 -11.86 11.01
C THR A 118 9.59 -11.65 9.77
N VAL A 119 8.90 -10.51 9.66
CA VAL A 119 8.01 -10.19 8.54
C VAL A 119 8.16 -8.74 8.13
N ASP A 120 7.82 -8.44 6.88
CA ASP A 120 7.76 -7.07 6.40
C ASP A 120 6.58 -6.31 7.03
N ILE A 121 6.71 -5.01 7.15
CA ILE A 121 5.65 -4.14 7.69
C ILE A 121 5.20 -3.16 6.60
N ALA A 122 3.89 -3.09 6.34
CA ALA A 122 3.32 -2.05 5.50
C ALA A 122 2.68 -0.95 6.35
N VAL A 123 3.01 0.27 6.00
CA VAL A 123 2.50 1.48 6.66
C VAL A 123 1.93 2.42 5.61
N THR A 124 0.75 2.97 5.86
CA THR A 124 0.23 4.11 5.14
C THR A 124 0.70 5.38 5.87
N PRO A 125 1.71 6.08 5.32
CA PRO A 125 2.39 7.13 6.07
C PRO A 125 1.52 8.38 6.32
N ASP A 126 0.47 8.59 5.51
CA ASP A 126 -0.54 9.62 5.70
C ASP A 126 -1.56 9.29 6.81
N GLY A 127 -1.51 8.06 7.35
CA GLY A 127 -2.36 7.62 8.44
C GLY A 127 -3.85 7.49 8.06
N PRO A 128 -4.70 7.05 9.01
CA PRO A 128 -6.11 6.74 8.72
C PRO A 128 -7.03 7.97 8.64
N ARG A 129 -6.53 9.16 8.91
CA ARG A 129 -7.30 10.42 8.94
C ARG A 129 -6.67 11.52 8.09
N GLY A 130 -5.52 11.25 7.47
CA GLY A 130 -4.79 12.25 6.71
C GLY A 130 -4.07 13.31 7.54
N PRO A 131 -3.75 14.43 6.95
CA PRO A 131 -4.11 14.84 5.58
C PRO A 131 -3.45 13.99 4.50
N LYS A 132 -4.11 13.89 3.34
CA LYS A 132 -3.63 13.17 2.16
C LYS A 132 -2.23 13.66 1.76
N PHE A 133 -1.35 12.70 1.45
CA PHE A 133 0.00 12.97 0.95
C PHE A 133 0.93 13.69 1.94
N ILE A 134 0.65 13.59 3.24
CA ILE A 134 1.54 14.09 4.30
C ILE A 134 2.06 12.92 5.12
N VAL A 135 3.38 12.75 5.13
CA VAL A 135 4.03 11.69 5.89
C VAL A 135 4.04 11.99 7.38
N GLN A 136 3.54 11.06 8.19
CA GLN A 136 3.59 11.11 9.65
C GLN A 136 4.91 10.53 10.18
N ASP A 137 5.35 11.00 11.35
CA ASP A 137 6.66 10.64 11.93
C ASP A 137 6.82 9.16 12.28
N GLY A 138 5.71 8.43 12.45
CA GLY A 138 5.75 7.03 12.92
C GLY A 138 6.55 6.07 12.04
N ILE A 139 6.49 6.20 10.72
CA ILE A 139 7.23 5.34 9.80
C ILE A 139 8.74 5.66 9.82
N ILE A 140 9.09 6.94 9.96
CA ILE A 140 10.48 7.40 10.06
C ILE A 140 11.12 6.90 11.37
N ALA A 141 10.36 7.03 12.47
CA ALA A 141 10.80 6.51 13.77
C ALA A 141 11.00 4.99 13.76
N LEU A 142 10.09 4.23 13.14
CA LEU A 142 10.21 2.77 12.99
C LEU A 142 11.49 2.41 12.23
N ALA A 143 11.74 3.02 11.08
CA ALA A 143 12.92 2.76 10.27
C ALA A 143 14.23 3.11 11.04
N ARG A 144 14.25 4.26 11.74
CA ARG A 144 15.42 4.66 12.55
C ARG A 144 15.71 3.69 13.69
N MET A 145 14.66 3.21 14.38
CA MET A 145 14.81 2.31 15.53
C MET A 145 15.23 0.90 15.11
N THR A 146 14.86 0.47 13.92
CA THR A 146 15.12 -0.90 13.43
C THR A 146 16.33 -1.00 12.52
N GLY A 147 16.73 0.10 11.87
CA GLY A 147 17.70 0.10 10.77
C GLY A 147 17.15 -0.52 9.46
N VAL A 148 15.88 -0.96 9.45
CA VAL A 148 15.22 -1.54 8.28
C VAL A 148 14.83 -0.42 7.31
N PRO A 149 15.16 -0.54 6.01
CA PRO A 149 14.87 0.51 5.03
C PRO A 149 13.37 0.64 4.75
N ILE A 150 12.97 1.85 4.38
CA ILE A 150 11.64 2.13 3.83
C ILE A 150 11.69 1.96 2.31
N VAL A 151 10.85 1.09 1.77
CA VAL A 151 10.67 0.92 0.32
C VAL A 151 9.33 1.57 -0.05
N PRO A 152 9.35 2.73 -0.74
CA PRO A 152 8.13 3.34 -1.21
C PRO A 152 7.55 2.54 -2.38
N VAL A 153 6.24 2.36 -2.40
CA VAL A 153 5.53 1.70 -3.48
C VAL A 153 4.23 2.44 -3.77
N THR A 154 3.85 2.50 -5.04
CA THR A 154 2.53 2.99 -5.44
C THR A 154 1.94 2.09 -6.51
N PHE A 155 0.61 2.13 -6.63
CA PHE A 155 -0.13 1.48 -7.71
C PHE A 155 -0.99 2.50 -8.44
N GLY A 156 -1.03 2.40 -9.76
CA GLY A 156 -1.93 3.18 -10.61
C GLY A 156 -2.71 2.28 -11.58
N ALA A 157 -3.81 2.81 -12.10
CA ALA A 157 -4.59 2.16 -13.15
C ALA A 157 -5.03 3.19 -14.21
N SER A 158 -5.03 2.77 -15.48
CA SER A 158 -5.44 3.64 -16.61
C SER A 158 -6.92 4.00 -16.56
N ARG A 159 -7.74 3.14 -15.96
CA ARG A 159 -9.17 3.36 -15.72
C ARG A 159 -9.51 2.99 -14.29
N LYS A 160 -10.03 3.95 -13.53
CA LYS A 160 -10.29 3.81 -12.09
C LYS A 160 -11.44 4.71 -11.65
N LYS A 161 -12.09 4.31 -10.57
CA LYS A 161 -12.99 5.16 -9.78
C LYS A 161 -12.17 5.83 -8.68
N ILE A 162 -12.23 7.14 -8.59
CA ILE A 162 -11.70 7.91 -7.46
C ILE A 162 -12.87 8.31 -6.58
N PHE A 163 -12.80 7.98 -5.31
CA PHE A 163 -13.85 8.31 -4.35
C PHE A 163 -13.61 9.72 -3.78
N ALA A 164 -14.70 10.40 -3.46
CA ALA A 164 -14.66 11.72 -2.79
C ALA A 164 -14.43 11.54 -1.28
N SER A 165 -13.37 10.81 -0.91
CA SER A 165 -12.89 10.62 0.46
C SER A 165 -11.65 11.48 0.71
N TRP A 166 -11.26 11.64 1.98
CA TRP A 166 -10.09 12.44 2.36
C TRP A 166 -8.80 11.98 1.67
N ASP A 167 -8.67 10.67 1.42
CA ASP A 167 -7.52 10.00 0.79
C ASP A 167 -7.64 9.88 -0.74
N ALA A 168 -8.78 10.28 -1.31
CA ALA A 168 -9.12 10.07 -2.71
C ALA A 168 -8.86 8.61 -3.14
N PHE A 169 -9.41 7.66 -2.38
CA PHE A 169 -9.22 6.23 -2.57
C PHE A 169 -9.52 5.81 -4.01
N GLU A 170 -8.62 5.00 -4.58
CA GLU A 170 -8.72 4.55 -5.97
C GLU A 170 -9.13 3.09 -6.05
N MET A 171 -10.16 2.84 -6.86
CA MET A 171 -10.62 1.50 -7.22
C MET A 171 -10.45 1.29 -8.73
N PRO A 172 -9.51 0.44 -9.15
CA PRO A 172 -9.29 0.13 -10.57
C PRO A 172 -10.51 -0.56 -11.17
N TYR A 173 -10.74 -0.33 -12.46
CA TYR A 173 -11.72 -1.10 -13.21
C TYR A 173 -11.11 -2.37 -13.81
N PRO A 174 -11.88 -3.46 -13.92
CA PRO A 174 -11.48 -4.64 -14.70
C PRO A 174 -11.09 -4.25 -16.14
N PHE A 175 -10.24 -5.07 -16.75
CA PHE A 175 -9.77 -4.90 -18.15
C PHE A 175 -9.04 -3.57 -18.40
N SER A 176 -8.50 -2.93 -17.35
CA SER A 176 -7.64 -1.76 -17.46
C SER A 176 -6.15 -2.16 -17.43
N ARG A 177 -5.27 -1.23 -17.82
CA ARG A 177 -3.84 -1.37 -17.54
C ARG A 177 -3.58 -0.92 -16.11
N GLY A 178 -2.62 -1.56 -15.45
CA GLY A 178 -2.18 -1.18 -14.12
C GLY A 178 -0.67 -1.27 -14.00
N ALA A 179 -0.08 -0.49 -13.11
CA ALA A 179 1.33 -0.60 -12.82
C ALA A 179 1.61 -0.41 -11.33
N PHE A 180 2.45 -1.31 -10.78
CA PHE A 180 3.17 -1.04 -9.54
C PHE A 180 4.46 -0.31 -9.89
N LEU A 181 4.77 0.72 -9.13
CA LEU A 181 6.06 1.41 -9.19
C LEU A 181 6.76 1.26 -7.83
N TRP A 182 7.92 0.61 -7.84
CA TRP A 182 8.74 0.39 -6.66
C TRP A 182 9.85 1.43 -6.61
N GLY A 183 9.94 2.19 -5.52
CA GLY A 183 10.94 3.22 -5.33
C GLY A 183 12.25 2.70 -4.76
N GLU A 184 13.30 3.55 -4.83
CA GLU A 184 14.57 3.26 -4.16
C GLU A 184 14.38 3.19 -2.65
N PRO A 185 14.98 2.21 -1.97
CA PRO A 185 14.96 2.13 -0.52
C PRO A 185 15.57 3.35 0.15
N ILE A 186 14.93 3.82 1.19
CA ILE A 186 15.39 4.93 2.03
C ILE A 186 15.90 4.35 3.34
N TYR A 187 17.19 4.53 3.59
CA TYR A 187 17.81 4.16 4.86
C TYR A 187 17.84 5.37 5.80
N ILE A 188 17.61 5.12 7.09
CA ILE A 188 17.59 6.16 8.11
C ILE A 188 18.62 5.84 9.18
N GLY A 189 19.72 6.58 9.17
CA GLY A 189 20.81 6.46 10.13
C GLY A 189 20.52 7.18 11.44
N LYS A 190 21.31 6.86 12.48
CA LYS A 190 21.16 7.48 13.81
C LYS A 190 21.39 9.01 13.82
N LYS A 191 22.21 9.51 12.88
CA LYS A 191 22.59 10.92 12.78
C LYS A 191 21.75 11.72 11.78
N ASP A 192 20.86 11.05 11.02
CA ASP A 192 20.04 11.71 10.01
C ASP A 192 19.03 12.67 10.64
N ASP A 193 18.76 13.77 9.97
CA ASP A 193 17.64 14.63 10.31
C ASP A 193 16.31 13.93 9.93
N LEU A 194 15.45 13.71 10.92
CA LEU A 194 14.18 13.03 10.71
C LEU A 194 13.18 13.86 9.91
N ALA A 195 13.24 15.18 10.00
CA ALA A 195 12.36 16.06 9.23
C ALA A 195 12.75 16.03 7.75
N GLU A 196 14.06 16.02 7.44
CA GLU A 196 14.57 15.86 6.08
C GLU A 196 14.19 14.50 5.50
N LYS A 197 14.36 13.40 6.25
CA LYS A 197 14.00 12.05 5.82
C LYS A 197 12.49 11.88 5.61
N ARG A 198 11.68 12.55 6.42
CA ARG A 198 10.22 12.61 6.23
C ARG A 198 9.88 13.32 4.92
N ALA A 199 10.46 14.49 4.69
CA ALA A 199 10.26 15.24 3.45
C ALA A 199 10.77 14.47 2.20
N GLU A 200 11.88 13.75 2.32
CA GLU A 200 12.39 12.86 1.27
C GLU A 200 11.36 11.78 0.91
N LEU A 201 10.83 11.05 1.90
CA LEU A 201 9.82 10.01 1.67
C LEU A 201 8.54 10.58 1.05
N GLU A 202 8.08 11.72 1.57
CA GLU A 202 6.88 12.40 1.08
C GLU A 202 7.03 12.79 -0.38
N SER A 203 8.08 13.52 -0.72
CA SER A 203 8.40 13.94 -2.08
C SER A 203 8.51 12.75 -3.03
N ARG A 204 9.16 11.69 -2.59
CA ARG A 204 9.36 10.47 -3.38
C ARG A 204 8.04 9.78 -3.68
N LEU A 205 7.16 9.58 -2.70
CA LEU A 205 5.83 8.98 -2.89
C LEU A 205 4.92 9.84 -3.77
N VAL A 206 4.97 11.17 -3.62
CA VAL A 206 4.20 12.11 -4.48
C VAL A 206 4.66 12.00 -5.93
N ASN A 207 5.97 12.07 -6.17
CA ASN A 207 6.55 12.00 -7.50
C ASN A 207 6.28 10.63 -8.17
N MET A 208 6.43 9.54 -7.44
CA MET A 208 6.11 8.20 -7.93
C MET A 208 4.64 8.05 -8.31
N THR A 209 3.75 8.67 -7.52
CA THR A 209 2.30 8.65 -7.81
C THR A 209 1.99 9.40 -9.10
N ALA A 210 2.57 10.58 -9.28
CA ALA A 210 2.43 11.35 -10.53
C ALA A 210 3.04 10.59 -11.74
N GLN A 211 4.19 9.95 -11.54
CA GLN A 211 4.88 9.19 -12.59
C GLN A 211 4.03 8.00 -13.07
N VAL A 212 3.47 7.20 -12.15
CA VAL A 212 2.64 6.04 -12.53
C VAL A 212 1.33 6.47 -13.19
N ASP A 213 0.73 7.57 -12.74
CA ASP A 213 -0.48 8.11 -13.37
C ASP A 213 -0.20 8.63 -14.79
N SER A 214 0.93 9.31 -15.01
CA SER A 214 1.38 9.75 -16.32
C SER A 214 1.69 8.58 -17.26
N TYR A 215 2.40 7.54 -16.76
CA TYR A 215 2.73 6.33 -17.49
C TYR A 215 1.49 5.59 -18.03
N LEU A 216 0.40 5.60 -17.26
CA LEU A 216 -0.85 4.92 -17.59
C LEU A 216 -1.86 5.83 -18.31
N SER A 217 -1.50 7.07 -18.62
CA SER A 217 -2.40 7.99 -19.30
C SER A 217 -2.58 7.59 -20.78
N PRO A 218 -3.75 7.85 -21.39
CA PRO A 218 -4.00 7.49 -22.80
C PRO A 218 -3.05 8.14 -23.81
N ALA A 219 -2.36 9.22 -23.44
CA ALA A 219 -1.39 9.89 -24.29
C ALA A 219 -0.11 9.05 -24.47
N SER A 220 0.26 8.21 -23.53
CA SER A 220 1.44 7.33 -23.61
C SER A 220 1.23 6.16 -24.58
N ASP A 221 -0.01 5.69 -24.76
CA ASP A 221 -0.33 4.59 -25.69
C ASP A 221 -0.10 4.97 -27.16
N LYS A 222 -0.19 6.27 -27.50
CA LYS A 222 0.04 6.75 -28.88
C LYS A 222 1.52 6.85 -29.24
N ALA A 223 2.41 7.01 -28.29
CA ALA A 223 3.85 7.12 -28.52
C ALA A 223 4.47 5.75 -28.83
N ASP A 224 4.01 4.69 -28.16
CA ASP A 224 4.56 3.33 -28.30
C ASP A 224 4.19 2.67 -29.63
N HIS A 225 2.99 2.97 -30.17
CA HIS A 225 2.55 2.47 -31.48
C HIS A 225 3.11 3.24 -32.69
N SER A 226 3.70 4.42 -32.49
CA SER A 226 4.29 5.18 -33.56
C SER A 226 5.74 4.78 -33.89
N SER A 227 6.43 4.15 -32.91
CA SER A 227 7.81 3.68 -33.07
C SER A 227 7.92 2.26 -33.68
N ALA A 228 6.79 1.55 -33.88
CA ALA A 228 6.75 0.18 -34.36
C ALA A 228 6.35 0.02 -35.86
N ARG A 229 6.45 1.05 -36.68
CA ARG A 229 6.32 0.87 -38.12
C ARG A 229 7.73 0.77 -38.74
N PRO A 230 8.19 -0.42 -39.14
CA PRO A 230 9.35 -0.51 -40.04
C PRO A 230 8.95 0.07 -41.39
N GLY A 231 9.74 0.99 -41.86
CA GLY A 231 9.59 1.56 -43.17
C GLY A 231 9.60 0.47 -44.24
N SER A 232 8.64 0.53 -45.09
CA SER A 232 8.55 -0.22 -46.35
C SER A 232 9.61 0.25 -47.33
#